data_86f21b0870bb29cfac2e4a408ebf02dc
#
_entry.id   86f21b0870bb29cfac2e4a408ebf02dc
#
_cell.length_a   1.000
_cell.length_b   1.000
_cell.length_c   1.000
_cell.angle_alpha   90.00
_cell.angle_beta   90.00
_cell.angle_gamma   90.00
#
_symmetry.space_group_name_H-M   'P 1'
#
loop_
_entity.id
_entity.type
_entity.pdbx_description
1 polymer ?
#
loop_
_entity_poly.entity_id
_entity_poly.type
_entity_poly.pdbx_seq_one_letter_code
_entity_poly.pdbx_strand_id
1 'polypeptide(L)'
;MNKTKMIATIGPSSRSKETIKQMILSGVDVIRINMSHSSFEDARDVILKVRELNRELSVITGIMIDTRGPEIRIVKNNIKGNENMISLTLPEVINYIKVGEKILLNDGNVTLEVVSNSSDAIICEIKNDGYIKSNCSVNIPKANFNLKFLS
;
A
#
# COMPACT_ATOMS: atom_id res chain seq x y z
N MET A 1 -31.64 8.25 -0.46
CA MET A 1 -30.21 8.39 -0.79
C MET A 1 -29.41 8.15 0.48
N ASN A 2 -28.58 7.11 0.53
CA ASN A 2 -27.78 6.81 1.72
C ASN A 2 -26.76 7.92 1.97
N LYS A 3 -26.68 8.41 3.22
CA LYS A 3 -25.69 9.44 3.62
C LYS A 3 -24.26 8.88 3.64
N THR A 4 -24.12 7.58 3.94
CA THR A 4 -22.82 6.87 3.94
C THR A 4 -22.53 6.33 2.55
N LYS A 5 -21.33 6.61 2.03
CA LYS A 5 -20.87 6.09 0.75
C LYS A 5 -20.10 4.79 0.94
N MET A 6 -20.40 3.81 0.10
CA MET A 6 -19.79 2.48 0.14
C MET A 6 -18.73 2.36 -0.96
N ILE A 7 -17.50 2.07 -0.56
CA ILE A 7 -16.36 1.86 -1.48
C ILE A 7 -15.99 0.37 -1.45
N ALA A 8 -16.01 -0.28 -2.61
CA ALA A 8 -15.60 -1.67 -2.75
C ALA A 8 -14.30 -1.79 -3.57
N THR A 9 -13.30 -2.46 -3.00
CA THR A 9 -12.04 -2.73 -3.71
C THR A 9 -12.16 -4.00 -4.55
N ILE A 10 -11.82 -3.91 -5.83
CA ILE A 10 -11.80 -5.06 -6.73
C ILE A 10 -10.51 -5.86 -6.56
N GLY A 11 -10.68 -7.16 -6.41
CA GLY A 11 -9.60 -8.16 -6.37
C GLY A 11 -9.83 -9.28 -7.39
N PRO A 12 -8.94 -10.28 -7.45
CA PRO A 12 -9.05 -11.38 -8.43
C PRO A 12 -10.39 -12.11 -8.42
N SER A 13 -10.98 -12.32 -7.25
CA SER A 13 -12.28 -13.01 -7.08
C SER A 13 -13.50 -12.15 -7.43
N SER A 14 -13.35 -10.83 -7.56
CA SER A 14 -14.46 -9.90 -7.74
C SER A 14 -14.44 -9.11 -9.05
N ARG A 15 -13.50 -9.42 -9.98
CA ARG A 15 -13.33 -8.68 -11.25
C ARG A 15 -14.27 -9.11 -12.38
N SER A 16 -15.12 -10.12 -12.18
CA SER A 16 -16.09 -10.50 -13.21
C SER A 16 -17.17 -9.41 -13.36
N LYS A 17 -17.68 -9.21 -14.60
CA LYS A 17 -18.74 -8.24 -14.87
C LYS A 17 -19.97 -8.52 -14.00
N GLU A 18 -20.31 -9.79 -13.83
CA GLU A 18 -21.47 -10.22 -13.05
C GLU A 18 -21.30 -9.85 -11.56
N THR A 19 -20.12 -10.11 -10.96
CA THR A 19 -19.86 -9.75 -9.57
C THR A 19 -19.90 -8.24 -9.37
N ILE A 20 -19.30 -7.47 -10.28
CA ILE A 20 -19.34 -5.99 -10.22
C ILE A 20 -20.80 -5.49 -10.32
N LYS A 21 -21.62 -6.10 -11.21
CA LYS A 21 -23.04 -5.79 -11.34
C LYS A 21 -23.79 -6.01 -10.03
N GLN A 22 -23.57 -7.15 -9.38
CA GLN A 22 -24.19 -7.45 -8.08
C GLN A 22 -23.77 -6.46 -7.00
N MET A 23 -22.50 -6.07 -6.96
CA MET A 23 -22.02 -5.03 -6.04
C MET A 23 -22.73 -3.69 -6.26
N ILE A 24 -22.86 -3.26 -7.51
CA ILE A 24 -23.56 -2.01 -7.87
C ILE A 24 -25.02 -2.08 -7.45
N LEU A 25 -25.72 -3.17 -7.76
CA LEU A 25 -27.11 -3.38 -7.37
C LEU A 25 -27.31 -3.44 -5.85
N SER A 26 -26.29 -3.91 -5.12
CA SER A 26 -26.28 -3.92 -3.64
C SER A 26 -25.97 -2.56 -3.02
N GLY A 27 -25.73 -1.53 -3.82
CA GLY A 27 -25.58 -0.15 -3.35
C GLY A 27 -24.15 0.33 -3.20
N VAL A 28 -23.17 -0.31 -3.86
CA VAL A 28 -21.78 0.20 -3.90
C VAL A 28 -21.76 1.49 -4.73
N ASP A 29 -21.24 2.57 -4.12
CA ASP A 29 -21.14 3.89 -4.74
C ASP A 29 -19.86 4.06 -5.54
N VAL A 30 -18.75 3.42 -5.10
CA VAL A 30 -17.43 3.59 -5.71
C VAL A 30 -16.71 2.24 -5.81
N ILE A 31 -16.21 1.94 -6.99
CA ILE A 31 -15.30 0.82 -7.25
C ILE A 31 -13.86 1.33 -7.15
N ARG A 32 -13.09 0.78 -6.18
CA ARG A 32 -11.67 1.10 -5.99
C ARG A 32 -10.80 0.05 -6.66
N ILE A 33 -9.82 0.50 -7.45
CA ILE A 33 -8.80 -0.32 -8.09
C ILE A 33 -7.46 0.02 -7.45
N ASN A 34 -6.82 -0.96 -6.80
CA ASN A 34 -5.51 -0.78 -6.18
C ASN A 34 -4.40 -1.13 -7.17
N MET A 35 -3.68 -0.11 -7.66
CA MET A 35 -2.61 -0.26 -8.63
C MET A 35 -1.32 -0.89 -8.05
N SER A 36 -1.24 -1.07 -6.74
CA SER A 36 -0.14 -1.85 -6.13
C SER A 36 -0.25 -3.34 -6.45
N HIS A 37 -1.45 -3.83 -6.81
CA HIS A 37 -1.76 -5.24 -7.06
C HIS A 37 -2.46 -5.51 -8.39
N SER A 38 -2.62 -4.50 -9.24
CA SER A 38 -3.30 -4.60 -10.53
C SER A 38 -2.38 -4.12 -11.66
N SER A 39 -2.43 -4.81 -12.81
CA SER A 39 -1.82 -4.31 -14.03
C SER A 39 -2.67 -3.20 -14.66
N PHE A 40 -2.09 -2.46 -15.62
CA PHE A 40 -2.86 -1.47 -16.40
C PHE A 40 -3.98 -2.12 -17.20
N GLU A 41 -3.76 -3.32 -17.74
CA GLU A 41 -4.75 -4.10 -18.48
C GLU A 41 -5.91 -4.52 -17.60
N ASP A 42 -5.63 -5.03 -16.40
CA ASP A 42 -6.65 -5.39 -15.40
C ASP A 42 -7.49 -4.18 -14.98
N ALA A 43 -6.82 -3.06 -14.71
CA ALA A 43 -7.50 -1.82 -14.33
C ALA A 43 -8.41 -1.31 -15.46
N ARG A 44 -7.91 -1.31 -16.70
CA ARG A 44 -8.68 -0.93 -17.89
C ARG A 44 -9.90 -1.81 -18.07
N ASP A 45 -9.77 -3.12 -17.93
CA ASP A 45 -10.87 -4.07 -18.05
C ASP A 45 -11.98 -3.78 -17.03
N VAL A 46 -11.60 -3.58 -15.75
CA VAL A 46 -12.56 -3.21 -14.70
C VAL A 46 -13.26 -1.88 -15.00
N ILE A 47 -12.49 -0.85 -15.43
CA ILE A 47 -13.05 0.46 -15.80
C ILE A 47 -14.10 0.34 -16.91
N LEU A 48 -13.80 -0.45 -17.94
CA LEU A 48 -14.73 -0.64 -19.07
C LEU A 48 -16.01 -1.35 -18.61
N LYS A 49 -15.91 -2.38 -17.78
CA LYS A 49 -17.05 -3.08 -17.20
C LYS A 49 -17.93 -2.16 -16.35
N VAL A 50 -17.34 -1.34 -15.48
CA VAL A 50 -18.09 -0.38 -14.65
C VAL A 50 -18.81 0.65 -15.52
N ARG A 51 -18.13 1.19 -16.54
CA ARG A 51 -18.74 2.17 -17.46
C ARG A 51 -19.90 1.57 -18.28
N GLU A 52 -19.77 0.32 -18.70
CA GLU A 52 -20.82 -0.41 -19.40
C GLU A 52 -22.02 -0.65 -18.46
N LEU A 53 -21.77 -1.13 -17.23
CA LEU A 53 -22.81 -1.36 -16.24
C LEU A 53 -23.53 -0.07 -15.83
N ASN A 54 -22.82 1.05 -15.69
CA ASN A 54 -23.44 2.34 -15.42
C ASN A 54 -24.46 2.73 -16.51
N ARG A 55 -24.16 2.43 -17.78
CA ARG A 55 -25.10 2.66 -18.90
C ARG A 55 -26.24 1.66 -18.88
N GLU A 56 -25.97 0.37 -18.71
CA GLU A 56 -26.98 -0.69 -18.67
C GLU A 56 -28.01 -0.49 -17.53
N LEU A 57 -27.53 -0.09 -16.36
CA LEU A 57 -28.35 0.05 -15.16
C LEU A 57 -28.88 1.46 -14.93
N SER A 58 -28.49 2.42 -15.77
CA SER A 58 -28.81 3.85 -15.62
C SER A 58 -28.44 4.39 -14.23
N VAL A 59 -27.24 4.01 -13.73
CA VAL A 59 -26.68 4.42 -12.43
C VAL A 59 -25.36 5.16 -12.62
N ILE A 60 -24.88 5.81 -11.55
CA ILE A 60 -23.58 6.47 -11.51
C ILE A 60 -22.77 5.85 -10.36
N THR A 61 -21.96 4.83 -10.69
CA THR A 61 -20.95 4.29 -9.78
C THR A 61 -19.61 4.91 -10.10
N GLY A 62 -18.97 5.53 -9.10
CA GLY A 62 -17.66 6.15 -9.25
C GLY A 62 -16.56 5.12 -9.42
N ILE A 63 -15.43 5.54 -10.02
CA ILE A 63 -14.21 4.73 -10.12
C ILE A 63 -13.10 5.48 -9.39
N MET A 64 -12.46 4.81 -8.44
CA MET A 64 -11.30 5.30 -7.71
C MET A 64 -10.07 4.49 -8.10
N ILE A 65 -9.06 5.16 -8.63
CA ILE A 65 -7.76 4.55 -8.89
C ILE A 65 -6.84 4.95 -7.74
N ASP A 66 -6.42 3.94 -6.98
CA ASP A 66 -5.46 4.08 -5.90
C ASP A 66 -4.07 3.79 -6.44
N THR A 67 -3.32 4.86 -6.73
CA THR A 67 -2.00 4.78 -7.35
C THR A 67 -0.94 4.35 -6.34
N ARG A 68 0.04 3.57 -6.81
CA ARG A 68 1.22 3.24 -6.02
C ARG A 68 1.99 4.53 -5.73
N GLY A 69 2.20 4.81 -4.44
CA GLY A 69 3.19 5.79 -3.99
C GLY A 69 4.58 5.16 -3.84
N PRO A 70 5.63 5.95 -3.55
CA PRO A 70 6.91 5.42 -3.14
C PRO A 70 6.73 4.68 -1.80
N GLU A 71 6.92 3.36 -1.84
CA GLU A 71 6.78 2.50 -0.66
C GLU A 71 8.14 2.03 -0.20
N ILE A 72 8.43 2.25 1.08
CA ILE A 72 9.59 1.65 1.72
C ILE A 72 9.18 0.25 2.16
N ARG A 73 9.91 -0.76 1.70
CA ARG A 73 9.68 -2.16 2.05
C ARG A 73 10.96 -2.84 2.45
N ILE A 74 10.82 -3.91 3.24
CA ILE A 74 11.93 -4.81 3.55
C ILE A 74 12.26 -5.62 2.30
N VAL A 75 13.52 -5.61 1.89
CA VAL A 75 13.97 -6.36 0.71
C VAL A 75 13.89 -7.87 0.96
N LYS A 76 13.39 -8.60 -0.04
CA LYS A 76 13.36 -10.06 -0.02
C LYS A 76 14.78 -10.63 -0.12
N ASN A 77 15.20 -11.30 0.93
CA ASN A 77 16.19 -12.36 1.08
C ASN A 77 17.30 -12.61 0.04
N ASN A 78 17.95 -11.64 -0.56
CA ASN A 78 19.17 -11.97 -1.32
C ASN A 78 20.34 -11.00 -1.12
N ILE A 79 20.20 -9.99 -0.30
CA ILE A 79 21.29 -9.09 0.00
C ILE A 79 21.34 -8.86 1.51
N LYS A 80 22.15 -9.66 2.20
CA LYS A 80 22.67 -9.40 3.55
C LYS A 80 21.66 -8.99 4.63
N GLY A 81 20.47 -9.60 4.68
CA GLY A 81 19.66 -9.57 5.88
C GLY A 81 19.84 -10.86 6.67
N ASN A 82 20.04 -10.78 7.96
CA ASN A 82 19.98 -11.88 8.90
C ASN A 82 19.05 -11.47 10.06
N GLU A 83 18.97 -12.28 11.11
CA GLU A 83 18.15 -11.97 12.29
C GLU A 83 18.49 -10.63 12.97
N ASN A 84 19.68 -10.08 12.71
CA ASN A 84 20.19 -8.83 13.28
C ASN A 84 20.21 -7.66 12.28
N MET A 85 19.91 -7.89 11.00
CA MET A 85 20.00 -6.84 9.98
C MET A 85 18.94 -7.03 8.89
N ILE A 86 18.25 -5.96 8.56
CA ILE A 86 17.28 -5.88 7.45
C ILE A 86 17.72 -4.80 6.46
N SER A 87 17.38 -5.02 5.18
CA SER A 87 17.64 -4.04 4.11
C SER A 87 16.32 -3.46 3.61
N LEU A 88 16.36 -2.20 3.18
CA LEU A 88 15.20 -1.47 2.67
C LEU A 88 15.28 -1.32 1.15
N THR A 89 14.11 -1.22 0.49
CA THR A 89 14.01 -0.96 -0.96
C THR A 89 14.51 0.40 -1.38
N LEU A 90 14.53 1.36 -0.44
CA LEU A 90 15.01 2.73 -0.62
C LEU A 90 16.05 3.01 0.45
N PRO A 91 17.32 2.56 0.28
CA PRO A 91 18.33 2.71 1.31
C PRO A 91 18.66 4.17 1.64
N GLU A 92 18.47 5.09 0.69
CA GLU A 92 18.68 6.52 0.91
C GLU A 92 17.79 7.16 1.99
N VAL A 93 16.71 6.50 2.39
CA VAL A 93 15.83 7.01 3.46
C VAL A 93 16.53 7.10 4.81
N ILE A 94 17.57 6.32 5.04
CA ILE A 94 18.35 6.36 6.29
C ILE A 94 18.91 7.76 6.57
N ASN A 95 19.21 8.54 5.53
CA ASN A 95 19.75 9.88 5.67
C ASN A 95 18.73 10.89 6.26
N TYR A 96 17.46 10.56 6.23
CA TYR A 96 16.37 11.41 6.72
C TYR A 96 15.84 11.00 8.10
N ILE A 97 16.36 9.91 8.66
CA ILE A 97 15.91 9.36 9.94
C ILE A 97 16.81 9.85 11.05
N LYS A 98 16.22 10.34 12.15
CA LYS A 98 16.96 10.87 13.30
C LYS A 98 16.92 9.92 14.48
N VAL A 99 17.93 10.00 15.34
CA VAL A 99 17.94 9.29 16.63
C VAL A 99 16.71 9.67 17.44
N GLY A 100 16.06 8.67 18.06
CA GLY A 100 14.81 8.79 18.81
C GLY A 100 13.54 8.73 17.96
N GLU A 101 13.65 8.62 16.63
CA GLU A 101 12.48 8.40 15.77
C GLU A 101 12.07 6.93 15.76
N LYS A 102 10.75 6.72 15.51
CA LYS A 102 10.17 5.38 15.41
C LYS A 102 10.09 4.93 13.96
N ILE A 103 10.40 3.66 13.74
CA ILE A 103 10.19 2.95 12.49
C ILE A 103 9.17 1.86 12.76
N LEU A 104 8.11 1.87 11.98
CA LEU A 104 7.00 0.93 12.09
C LEU A 104 7.11 -0.10 10.96
N LEU A 105 7.21 -1.37 11.29
CA LEU A 105 7.31 -2.48 10.34
C LEU A 105 6.00 -3.25 10.30
N ASN A 106 5.64 -3.77 9.13
CA ASN A 106 4.45 -4.61 8.91
C ASN A 106 3.19 -3.95 9.48
N ASP A 107 2.89 -2.73 8.97
CA ASP A 107 1.74 -1.90 9.36
C ASP A 107 1.68 -1.57 10.86
N GLY A 108 2.85 -1.47 11.51
CA GLY A 108 2.98 -1.14 12.93
C GLY A 108 2.97 -2.32 13.88
N ASN A 109 2.95 -3.56 13.37
CA ASN A 109 3.04 -4.76 14.22
C ASN A 109 4.38 -4.85 14.96
N VAL A 110 5.46 -4.34 14.38
CA VAL A 110 6.75 -4.21 15.05
C VAL A 110 7.18 -2.75 15.03
N THR A 111 7.57 -2.27 16.20
CA THR A 111 8.05 -0.89 16.39
C THR A 111 9.54 -0.93 16.75
N LEU A 112 10.33 -0.18 16.01
CA LEU A 112 11.74 0.07 16.29
C LEU A 112 11.90 1.53 16.72
N GLU A 113 12.89 1.80 17.57
CA GLU A 113 13.34 3.15 17.90
C GLU A 113 14.79 3.32 17.54
N VAL A 114 15.12 4.36 16.81
CA VAL A 114 16.49 4.62 16.33
C VAL A 114 17.37 5.05 17.49
N VAL A 115 18.44 4.30 17.77
CA VAL A 115 19.41 4.61 18.81
C VAL A 115 20.71 5.19 18.26
N SER A 116 21.03 4.90 17.01
CA SER A 116 22.18 5.47 16.32
C SER A 116 21.95 5.52 14.81
N ASN A 117 22.52 6.52 14.15
CA ASN A 117 22.46 6.68 12.70
C ASN A 117 23.85 6.98 12.14
N SER A 118 24.25 6.25 11.10
CA SER A 118 25.47 6.45 10.32
C SER A 118 25.13 6.54 8.83
N SER A 119 26.10 6.88 7.98
CA SER A 119 25.91 6.97 6.53
C SER A 119 25.38 5.69 5.86
N ASP A 120 25.70 4.53 6.45
CA ASP A 120 25.47 3.23 5.82
C ASP A 120 24.42 2.37 6.55
N ALA A 121 24.12 2.69 7.81
CA ALA A 121 23.21 1.92 8.63
C ALA A 121 22.62 2.72 9.78
N ILE A 122 21.44 2.35 10.21
CA ILE A 122 20.84 2.78 11.47
C ILE A 122 20.77 1.60 12.44
N ILE A 123 21.03 1.89 13.69
CA ILE A 123 20.87 0.92 14.78
C ILE A 123 19.58 1.26 15.50
N CYS A 124 18.74 0.26 15.68
CA CYS A 124 17.46 0.42 16.32
C CYS A 124 17.30 -0.55 17.49
N GLU A 125 16.59 -0.09 18.51
CA GLU A 125 16.07 -0.94 19.57
C GLU A 125 14.68 -1.44 19.19
N ILE A 126 14.41 -2.73 19.39
CA ILE A 126 13.10 -3.35 19.16
C ILE A 126 12.22 -3.06 20.40
N LYS A 127 11.10 -2.41 20.21
CA LYS A 127 10.23 -1.98 21.33
C LYS A 127 9.10 -2.96 21.67
N ASN A 128 8.80 -3.90 20.77
CA ASN A 128 7.80 -4.94 21.01
C ASN A 128 8.08 -6.17 20.15
N ASP A 129 7.64 -7.31 20.62
CA ASP A 129 7.71 -8.56 19.86
C ASP A 129 6.78 -8.55 18.66
N GLY A 130 7.18 -9.24 17.59
CA GLY A 130 6.36 -9.39 16.40
C GLY A 130 7.05 -10.17 15.30
N TYR A 131 6.29 -10.51 14.27
CA TYR A 131 6.78 -11.27 13.12
C TYR A 131 6.95 -10.38 11.90
N ILE A 132 8.15 -10.38 11.33
CA ILE A 132 8.50 -9.59 10.14
C ILE A 132 8.64 -10.53 8.95
N LYS A 133 7.90 -10.25 7.89
CA LYS A 133 8.04 -10.95 6.60
C LYS A 133 8.85 -10.11 5.63
N SER A 134 9.53 -10.81 4.71
CA SER A 134 10.09 -10.13 3.53
C SER A 134 9.00 -9.34 2.82
N ASN A 135 9.36 -8.21 2.25
CA ASN A 135 8.46 -7.34 1.49
C ASN A 135 7.34 -6.66 2.30
N CYS A 136 7.39 -6.72 3.66
CA CYS A 136 6.43 -5.98 4.46
C CYS A 136 6.69 -4.47 4.40
N SER A 137 5.66 -3.70 4.72
CA SER A 137 5.69 -2.24 4.76
C SER A 137 6.65 -1.72 5.83
N VAL A 138 7.29 -0.59 5.52
CA VAL A 138 8.11 0.19 6.47
C VAL A 138 7.55 1.60 6.48
N ASN A 139 7.12 2.08 7.63
CA ASN A 139 6.61 3.43 7.81
C ASN A 139 7.47 4.18 8.85
N ILE A 140 7.83 5.42 8.54
CA ILE A 140 8.63 6.30 9.38
C ILE A 140 7.86 7.61 9.56
N PRO A 141 6.95 7.69 10.54
CA PRO A 141 5.92 8.73 10.61
C PRO A 141 6.43 10.17 10.69
N LYS A 142 7.64 10.36 11.23
CA LYS A 142 8.24 11.69 11.42
C LYS A 142 9.25 12.08 10.34
N ALA A 143 9.68 11.14 9.52
CA ALA A 143 10.66 11.43 8.48
C ALA A 143 10.00 12.17 7.31
N ASN A 144 10.55 13.30 6.98
CA ASN A 144 10.08 14.13 5.87
C ASN A 144 10.93 13.81 4.63
N PHE A 145 10.46 12.86 3.83
CA PHE A 145 11.16 12.43 2.63
C PHE A 145 10.79 13.33 1.46
N ASN A 146 11.79 13.85 0.77
CA ASN A 146 11.61 14.53 -0.51
C ASN A 146 11.66 13.50 -1.66
N LEU A 147 10.81 12.48 -1.59
CA LEU A 147 10.74 11.43 -2.60
C LEU A 147 9.90 11.90 -3.79
N LYS A 148 10.35 11.62 -5.01
CA LYS A 148 9.57 11.87 -6.21
C LYS A 148 8.38 10.89 -6.26
N PHE A 149 7.16 11.42 -6.26
CA PHE A 149 5.93 10.61 -6.22
C PHE A 149 5.49 10.07 -7.58
N LEU A 150 6.00 10.62 -8.67
CA LEU A 150 5.69 10.17 -10.04
C LEU A 150 6.97 10.20 -10.85
N SER A 151 7.39 9.08 -11.34
CA SER A 151 8.40 8.93 -12.40
C SER A 151 7.81 8.19 -13.58
#